data_be28103a62059cf787d14cf096ac68de
#
_entry.id   be28103a62059cf787d14cf096ac68de
#
_cell.length_a   1.000
_cell.length_b   1.000
_cell.length_c   1.000
_cell.angle_alpha   90.00
_cell.angle_beta   90.00
_cell.angle_gamma   90.00
#
_symmetry.space_group_name_H-M   'P 1'
#
loop_
_entity.id
_entity.type
_entity.pdbx_description
1 polymer ?
#
loop_
_entity_poly.entity_id
_entity_poly.type
_entity_poly.pdbx_seq_one_letter_code
_entity_poly.pdbx_strand_id
1 'polypeptide(L)'
;NEDSQYFDIDFSGLKDNEIYVSDGVLDKYRLKKGDTITLKEKYEDKEYTYKIVGSYVYPSSLAVFTDIDRFRDDFDKQDTYYSGYFTDNELDIDEKYVATKLTQNDMTIVADQLTDSMGRMFYIWLVFAVALYMLMVYLLSKIILEKNSNAISIVKILGYKGNEIMRLYVAA
;
A
#
# COMPACT_ATOMS: atom_id res chain seq x y z
N ASN A 1 -19.15 -18.62 -0.70
CA ASN A 1 -18.98 -20.07 -0.92
C ASN A 1 -18.44 -20.64 0.38
N GLU A 2 -19.20 -21.52 1.04
CA GLU A 2 -18.84 -22.11 2.34
C GLU A 2 -17.52 -22.88 2.28
N ASP A 3 -17.11 -23.35 1.10
CA ASP A 3 -15.84 -24.04 0.85
C ASP A 3 -14.71 -23.11 0.35
N SER A 4 -14.82 -21.79 0.54
CA SER A 4 -13.79 -20.88 0.07
C SER A 4 -12.52 -20.99 0.91
N GLN A 5 -11.41 -21.35 0.30
CA GLN A 5 -10.08 -21.35 0.95
C GLN A 5 -9.59 -19.93 1.31
N TYR A 6 -10.25 -18.90 0.78
CA TYR A 6 -9.84 -17.49 0.93
C TYR A 6 -10.60 -16.74 2.02
N PHE A 7 -11.79 -17.21 2.40
CA PHE A 7 -12.64 -16.57 3.38
C PHE A 7 -13.10 -17.60 4.40
N ASP A 8 -12.47 -17.59 5.56
CA ASP A 8 -12.84 -18.42 6.72
C ASP A 8 -13.76 -17.59 7.63
N ILE A 9 -15.01 -17.40 7.19
CA ILE A 9 -16.03 -16.70 7.95
C ILE A 9 -17.17 -17.66 8.18
N ASP A 10 -17.44 -17.96 9.45
CA ASP A 10 -18.58 -18.78 9.84
C ASP A 10 -19.85 -17.90 9.86
N PHE A 11 -20.75 -18.15 8.93
CA PHE A 11 -22.07 -17.52 8.88
C PHE A 11 -23.14 -18.30 9.62
N SER A 12 -22.83 -19.49 10.14
CA SER A 12 -23.76 -20.30 10.88
C SER A 12 -24.19 -19.58 12.17
N GLY A 13 -25.49 -19.38 12.32
CA GLY A 13 -26.06 -18.70 13.49
C GLY A 13 -26.20 -17.18 13.39
N LEU A 14 -25.88 -16.55 12.26
CA LEU A 14 -26.22 -15.16 12.00
C LEU A 14 -27.73 -14.97 11.91
N LYS A 15 -28.23 -13.90 12.54
CA LYS A 15 -29.63 -13.46 12.40
C LYS A 15 -29.82 -12.64 11.12
N ASP A 16 -31.04 -12.47 10.69
CA ASP A 16 -31.39 -11.83 9.41
C ASP A 16 -30.89 -10.40 9.23
N ASN A 17 -30.54 -9.72 10.30
CA ASN A 17 -30.00 -8.35 10.26
C ASN A 17 -28.56 -8.26 10.76
N GLU A 18 -27.84 -9.36 10.82
CA GLU A 18 -26.46 -9.41 11.32
C GLU A 18 -25.47 -9.66 10.19
N ILE A 19 -24.33 -8.92 10.22
CA ILE A 19 -23.28 -8.98 9.19
C ILE A 19 -21.90 -8.94 9.84
N TYR A 20 -20.89 -9.42 9.07
CA TYR A 20 -19.50 -9.08 9.31
C TYR A 20 -19.07 -7.94 8.38
N VAL A 21 -18.07 -7.17 8.80
CA VAL A 21 -17.50 -6.09 8.01
C VAL A 21 -15.99 -6.22 7.95
N SER A 22 -15.34 -5.60 6.94
CA SER A 22 -13.87 -5.51 6.95
C SER A 22 -13.40 -4.56 8.05
N ASP A 23 -12.21 -4.80 8.59
CA ASP A 23 -11.59 -3.91 9.60
C ASP A 23 -11.52 -2.47 9.11
N GLY A 24 -11.26 -2.26 7.80
CA GLY A 24 -11.28 -0.95 7.19
C GLY A 24 -12.61 -0.20 7.30
N VAL A 25 -13.75 -0.91 7.37
CA VAL A 25 -15.08 -0.30 7.61
C VAL A 25 -15.17 0.20 9.04
N LEU A 26 -14.73 -0.60 10.00
CA LEU A 26 -14.73 -0.20 11.43
C LEU A 26 -13.88 1.05 11.63
N ASP A 27 -12.67 1.06 11.08
CA ASP A 27 -11.72 2.17 11.24
C ASP A 27 -12.22 3.45 10.55
N LYS A 28 -12.69 3.34 9.31
CA LYS A 28 -13.12 4.50 8.53
C LYS A 28 -14.34 5.18 9.12
N TYR A 29 -15.32 4.40 9.57
CA TYR A 29 -16.58 4.92 10.09
C TYR A 29 -16.62 4.98 11.62
N ARG A 30 -15.52 4.60 12.30
CA ARG A 30 -15.40 4.55 13.76
C ARG A 30 -16.49 3.71 14.43
N LEU A 31 -16.84 2.60 13.78
CA LEU A 31 -17.83 1.64 14.26
C LEU A 31 -17.18 0.56 15.12
N LYS A 32 -18.00 -0.10 15.93
CA LYS A 32 -17.57 -1.22 16.78
C LYS A 32 -18.54 -2.40 16.63
N LYS A 33 -18.10 -3.57 17.06
CA LYS A 33 -18.97 -4.74 17.20
C LYS A 33 -20.18 -4.38 18.06
N GLY A 34 -21.36 -4.64 17.55
CA GLY A 34 -22.66 -4.32 18.16
C GLY A 34 -23.32 -3.06 17.62
N ASP A 35 -22.59 -2.20 16.90
CA ASP A 35 -23.15 -1.03 16.23
C ASP A 35 -23.96 -1.43 14.99
N THR A 36 -24.73 -0.50 14.49
CA THR A 36 -25.51 -0.66 13.26
C THR A 36 -24.91 0.15 12.13
N ILE A 37 -24.98 -0.41 10.91
CA ILE A 37 -24.61 0.27 9.68
C ILE A 37 -25.79 0.24 8.72
N THR A 38 -26.06 1.39 8.07
CA THR A 38 -27.08 1.48 7.02
C THR A 38 -26.41 1.55 5.67
N LEU A 39 -26.74 0.61 4.81
CA LEU A 39 -26.29 0.56 3.43
C LEU A 39 -27.38 1.13 2.54
N LYS A 40 -27.03 2.02 1.63
CA LYS A 40 -27.93 2.62 0.64
C LYS A 40 -27.56 2.15 -0.73
N GLU A 41 -28.53 1.73 -1.50
CA GLU A 41 -28.37 1.37 -2.90
C GLU A 41 -28.13 2.63 -3.73
N LYS A 42 -27.11 2.60 -4.63
CA LYS A 42 -26.64 3.82 -5.31
C LYS A 42 -27.68 4.48 -6.21
N TYR A 43 -28.59 3.68 -6.76
CA TYR A 43 -29.55 4.12 -7.79
C TYR A 43 -31.01 3.90 -7.39
N GLU A 44 -31.25 3.37 -6.19
CA GLU A 44 -32.57 3.14 -5.64
C GLU A 44 -32.69 3.78 -4.25
N ASP A 45 -33.88 4.18 -3.83
CA ASP A 45 -34.12 4.73 -2.50
C ASP A 45 -34.36 3.62 -1.46
N LYS A 46 -33.63 2.49 -1.62
CA LYS A 46 -33.65 1.39 -0.66
C LYS A 46 -32.50 1.52 0.33
N GLU A 47 -32.81 1.35 1.58
CA GLU A 47 -31.85 1.37 2.69
C GLU A 47 -31.97 0.07 3.50
N TYR A 48 -30.82 -0.53 3.78
CA TYR A 48 -30.69 -1.78 4.52
C TYR A 48 -29.90 -1.52 5.78
N THR A 49 -30.47 -1.83 6.94
CA THR A 49 -29.82 -1.59 8.24
C THR A 49 -29.43 -2.92 8.86
N TYR A 50 -28.13 -3.07 9.09
CA TYR A 50 -27.55 -4.28 9.64
C TYR A 50 -26.81 -3.99 10.94
N LYS A 51 -26.77 -4.99 11.82
CA LYS A 51 -25.96 -4.99 13.03
C LYS A 51 -24.63 -5.70 12.79
N ILE A 52 -23.54 -5.06 13.19
CA ILE A 52 -22.18 -5.60 13.06
C ILE A 52 -21.93 -6.60 14.19
N VAL A 53 -21.72 -7.87 13.85
CA VAL A 53 -21.39 -8.93 14.82
C VAL A 53 -19.90 -9.19 14.96
N GLY A 54 -19.11 -8.76 14.00
CA GLY A 54 -17.66 -8.92 14.02
C GLY A 54 -17.00 -8.29 12.81
N SER A 55 -15.67 -8.37 12.76
CA SER A 55 -14.88 -7.95 11.61
C SER A 55 -14.04 -9.09 11.07
N TYR A 56 -13.66 -8.93 9.81
CA TYR A 56 -12.75 -9.81 9.09
C TYR A 56 -11.59 -8.98 8.53
N VAL A 57 -10.37 -9.50 8.64
CA VAL A 57 -9.17 -8.85 8.11
C VAL A 57 -9.19 -8.90 6.59
N TYR A 58 -9.62 -7.81 5.97
CA TYR A 58 -9.70 -7.68 4.52
C TYR A 58 -9.15 -6.33 4.07
N PRO A 59 -7.83 -6.23 3.85
CA PRO A 59 -7.17 -4.95 3.55
C PRO A 59 -7.46 -4.41 2.16
N SER A 60 -8.00 -5.23 1.24
CA SER A 60 -8.15 -4.86 -0.16
C SER A 60 -9.27 -3.84 -0.41
N SER A 61 -10.31 -3.83 0.42
CA SER A 61 -11.44 -2.90 0.25
C SER A 61 -12.31 -2.79 1.49
N LEU A 62 -13.21 -1.79 1.48
CA LEU A 62 -14.32 -1.72 2.41
C LEU A 62 -15.36 -2.75 1.99
N ALA A 63 -15.53 -3.78 2.77
CA ALA A 63 -16.41 -4.90 2.45
C ALA A 63 -17.37 -5.22 3.59
N VAL A 64 -18.52 -5.74 3.20
CA VAL A 64 -19.53 -6.33 4.07
C VAL A 64 -19.67 -7.79 3.69
N PHE A 65 -19.74 -8.66 4.69
CA PHE A 65 -19.84 -10.10 4.49
C PHE A 65 -21.14 -10.61 5.10
N THR A 66 -21.91 -11.30 4.30
CA THR A 66 -23.17 -11.94 4.71
C THR A 66 -23.32 -13.27 3.99
N ASP A 67 -24.27 -14.06 4.44
CA ASP A 67 -24.64 -15.30 3.78
C ASP A 67 -25.21 -15.03 2.38
N ILE A 68 -24.98 -15.96 1.44
CA ILE A 68 -25.38 -15.79 0.03
C ILE A 68 -26.89 -15.82 -0.16
N ASP A 69 -27.61 -16.65 0.59
CA ASP A 69 -29.05 -16.78 0.44
C ASP A 69 -29.72 -15.51 0.99
N ARG A 70 -29.24 -14.98 2.10
CA ARG A 70 -29.66 -13.69 2.62
C ARG A 70 -29.39 -12.54 1.67
N PHE A 71 -28.19 -12.51 1.06
CA PHE A 71 -27.89 -11.49 0.07
C PHE A 71 -28.87 -11.51 -1.09
N ARG A 72 -29.27 -12.71 -1.56
CA ARG A 72 -30.26 -12.85 -2.62
C ARG A 72 -31.63 -12.37 -2.20
N ASP A 73 -32.05 -12.71 -0.98
CA ASP A 73 -33.35 -12.29 -0.42
C ASP A 73 -33.42 -10.77 -0.24
N ASP A 74 -32.42 -10.18 0.39
CA ASP A 74 -32.38 -8.74 0.67
C ASP A 74 -32.34 -7.89 -0.60
N PHE A 75 -31.64 -8.36 -1.65
CA PHE A 75 -31.45 -7.63 -2.89
C PHE A 75 -32.29 -8.13 -4.05
N ASP A 76 -33.35 -8.91 -3.81
CA ASP A 76 -34.25 -9.47 -4.81
C ASP A 76 -33.51 -10.18 -5.97
N LYS A 77 -32.48 -10.99 -5.66
CA LYS A 77 -31.68 -11.72 -6.65
C LYS A 77 -32.19 -13.14 -6.80
N GLN A 78 -32.05 -13.68 -8.01
CA GLN A 78 -32.38 -15.08 -8.27
C GLN A 78 -31.34 -16.02 -7.59
N ASP A 79 -31.73 -17.25 -7.28
CA ASP A 79 -30.85 -18.26 -6.68
C ASP A 79 -29.61 -18.57 -7.53
N THR A 80 -29.70 -18.32 -8.82
CA THR A 80 -28.60 -18.49 -9.80
C THR A 80 -27.74 -17.23 -9.98
N TYR A 81 -28.00 -16.16 -9.20
CA TYR A 81 -27.24 -14.93 -9.33
C TYR A 81 -25.82 -15.06 -8.78
N TYR A 82 -24.86 -14.70 -9.62
CA TYR A 82 -23.46 -14.54 -9.29
C TYR A 82 -22.92 -13.27 -9.96
N SER A 83 -22.12 -12.50 -9.23
CA SER A 83 -21.49 -11.28 -9.78
C SER A 83 -20.20 -11.55 -10.54
N GLY A 84 -19.61 -12.71 -10.39
CA GLY A 84 -18.37 -13.09 -11.06
C GLY A 84 -17.88 -14.47 -10.70
N TYR A 85 -16.82 -14.90 -11.38
CA TYR A 85 -16.18 -16.19 -11.19
C TYR A 85 -14.68 -16.01 -10.96
N PHE A 86 -14.12 -16.81 -10.06
CA PHE A 86 -12.68 -17.02 -9.93
C PHE A 86 -12.34 -18.35 -10.58
N THR A 87 -11.43 -18.35 -11.53
CA THR A 87 -11.06 -19.57 -12.27
C THR A 87 -9.56 -19.58 -12.55
N ASP A 88 -8.99 -20.78 -12.63
CA ASP A 88 -7.59 -20.98 -13.01
C ASP A 88 -7.38 -20.89 -14.53
N ASN A 89 -8.44 -21.09 -15.30
CA ASN A 89 -8.42 -21.06 -16.76
C ASN A 89 -9.40 -20.04 -17.29
N GLU A 90 -9.15 -19.57 -18.50
CA GLU A 90 -10.06 -18.67 -19.20
C GLU A 90 -11.40 -19.38 -19.49
N LEU A 91 -12.49 -18.72 -19.10
CA LEU A 91 -13.84 -19.22 -19.38
C LEU A 91 -14.28 -18.76 -20.77
N ASP A 92 -14.91 -19.67 -21.51
CA ASP A 92 -15.55 -19.36 -22.79
C ASP A 92 -16.93 -18.71 -22.53
N ILE A 93 -16.90 -17.41 -22.23
CA ILE A 93 -18.10 -16.60 -21.99
C ILE A 93 -18.15 -15.51 -23.06
N ASP A 94 -19.30 -15.34 -23.69
CA ASP A 94 -19.53 -14.29 -24.68
C ASP A 94 -19.24 -12.91 -24.07
N GLU A 95 -18.36 -12.13 -24.71
CA GLU A 95 -17.87 -10.82 -24.23
C GLU A 95 -18.98 -9.85 -23.82
N LYS A 96 -20.16 -9.96 -24.40
CA LYS A 96 -21.32 -9.10 -24.06
C LYS A 96 -21.81 -9.29 -22.61
N TYR A 97 -21.47 -10.42 -21.98
CA TYR A 97 -21.80 -10.70 -20.57
C TYR A 97 -20.63 -10.46 -19.62
N VAL A 98 -19.46 -10.12 -20.13
CA VAL A 98 -18.24 -9.87 -19.32
C VAL A 98 -18.10 -8.38 -19.08
N ALA A 99 -18.40 -7.93 -17.88
CA ALA A 99 -18.20 -6.54 -17.50
C ALA A 99 -16.71 -6.19 -17.33
N THR A 100 -15.94 -7.09 -16.73
CA THR A 100 -14.49 -6.92 -16.51
C THR A 100 -13.84 -8.29 -16.35
N LYS A 101 -12.67 -8.44 -16.96
CA LYS A 101 -11.78 -9.57 -16.74
C LYS A 101 -10.54 -9.08 -16.04
N LEU A 102 -10.23 -9.65 -14.88
CA LEU A 102 -9.02 -9.34 -14.12
C LEU A 102 -8.09 -10.54 -14.17
N THR A 103 -6.91 -10.35 -14.72
CA THR A 103 -5.85 -11.37 -14.76
C THR A 103 -4.81 -11.10 -13.67
N GLN A 104 -3.99 -12.09 -13.36
CA GLN A 104 -2.87 -11.91 -12.43
C GLN A 104 -1.94 -10.77 -12.90
N ASN A 105 -1.74 -10.64 -14.21
CA ASN A 105 -0.92 -9.57 -14.79
C ASN A 105 -1.54 -8.18 -14.55
N ASP A 106 -2.85 -8.04 -14.64
CA ASP A 106 -3.53 -6.76 -14.38
C ASP A 106 -3.38 -6.33 -12.91
N MET A 107 -3.35 -7.30 -12.00
CA MET A 107 -3.13 -7.03 -10.57
C MET A 107 -1.69 -6.60 -10.28
N THR A 108 -0.70 -7.12 -11.00
CA THR A 108 0.71 -6.77 -10.81
C THR A 108 1.10 -5.45 -11.49
N ILE A 109 0.47 -5.08 -12.59
CA ILE A 109 0.75 -3.82 -13.31
C ILE A 109 0.69 -2.60 -12.39
N VAL A 110 -0.30 -2.51 -11.51
CA VAL A 110 -0.44 -1.39 -10.58
C VAL A 110 0.69 -1.38 -9.56
N ALA A 111 1.07 -2.55 -9.04
CA ALA A 111 2.18 -2.68 -8.09
C ALA A 111 3.51 -2.34 -8.75
N ASP A 112 3.73 -2.78 -9.99
CA ASP A 112 4.93 -2.49 -10.77
C ASP A 112 5.04 -0.99 -11.09
N GLN A 113 3.96 -0.35 -11.51
CA GLN A 113 3.93 1.10 -11.74
C GLN A 113 4.22 1.91 -10.48
N LEU A 114 3.71 1.46 -9.34
CA LEU A 114 3.99 2.09 -8.05
C LEU A 114 5.47 1.95 -7.68
N THR A 115 6.01 0.73 -7.83
CA THR A 115 7.43 0.42 -7.57
C THR A 115 8.36 1.22 -8.45
N ASP A 116 8.07 1.32 -9.75
CA ASP A 116 8.85 2.12 -10.70
C ASP A 116 8.80 3.61 -10.39
N SER A 117 7.63 4.11 -10.00
CA SER A 117 7.46 5.51 -9.65
C SER A 117 8.19 5.86 -8.35
N MET A 118 8.11 5.00 -7.35
CA MET A 118 8.87 5.15 -6.10
C MET A 118 10.37 5.03 -6.34
N GLY A 119 10.80 4.05 -7.16
CA GLY A 119 12.21 3.86 -7.52
C GLY A 119 12.82 5.10 -8.15
N ARG A 120 12.11 5.75 -9.07
CA ARG A 120 12.55 7.02 -9.67
C ARG A 120 12.67 8.16 -8.65
N MET A 121 11.73 8.26 -7.72
CA MET A 121 11.84 9.24 -6.64
C MET A 121 13.07 8.99 -5.76
N PHE A 122 13.30 7.75 -5.34
CA PHE A 122 14.49 7.39 -4.56
C PHE A 122 15.78 7.70 -5.28
N TYR A 123 15.85 7.48 -6.59
CA TYR A 123 17.02 7.81 -7.39
C TYR A 123 17.32 9.31 -7.39
N ILE A 124 16.30 10.17 -7.54
CA ILE A 124 16.44 11.63 -7.47
C ILE A 124 16.97 12.04 -6.08
N TRP A 125 16.40 11.51 -5.01
CA TRP A 125 16.86 11.78 -3.65
C TRP A 125 18.29 11.32 -3.42
N LEU A 126 18.69 10.18 -3.97
CA LEU A 126 20.06 9.66 -3.87
C LEU A 126 21.05 10.61 -4.53
N VAL A 127 20.77 11.09 -5.75
CA VAL A 127 21.61 12.05 -6.45
C VAL A 127 21.78 13.34 -5.63
N PHE A 128 20.66 13.84 -5.06
CA PHE A 128 20.67 15.03 -4.20
C PHE A 128 21.50 14.81 -2.91
N ALA A 129 21.35 13.65 -2.28
CA ALA A 129 22.13 13.29 -1.09
C ALA A 129 23.62 13.21 -1.37
N VAL A 130 24.03 12.63 -2.50
CA VAL A 130 25.44 12.57 -2.93
C VAL A 130 26.00 13.98 -3.15
N ALA A 131 25.22 14.86 -3.79
CA ALA A 131 25.65 16.25 -4.01
C ALA A 131 25.86 17.00 -2.68
N LEU A 132 24.94 16.84 -1.73
CA LEU A 132 25.08 17.42 -0.38
C LEU A 132 26.27 16.84 0.37
N TYR A 133 26.49 15.54 0.26
CA TYR A 133 27.64 14.89 0.89
C TYR A 133 28.98 15.45 0.34
N MET A 134 29.10 15.60 -0.97
CA MET A 134 30.31 16.21 -1.57
C MET A 134 30.54 17.66 -1.08
N LEU A 135 29.45 18.43 -0.97
CA LEU A 135 29.52 19.79 -0.45
C LEU A 135 29.99 19.83 1.01
N MET A 136 29.47 18.93 1.84
CA MET A 136 29.89 18.78 3.23
C MET A 136 31.39 18.43 3.34
N VAL A 137 31.86 17.46 2.57
CA VAL A 137 33.28 17.04 2.55
C VAL A 137 34.15 18.21 2.12
N TYR A 138 33.73 18.96 1.09
CA TYR A 138 34.44 20.16 0.63
C TYR A 138 34.55 21.23 1.75
N LEU A 139 33.44 21.53 2.42
CA LEU A 139 33.43 22.53 3.48
C LEU A 139 34.29 22.11 4.68
N LEU A 140 34.20 20.84 5.09
CA LEU A 140 35.03 20.31 6.17
C LEU A 140 36.52 20.39 5.83
N SER A 141 36.89 19.97 4.60
CA SER A 141 38.27 20.07 4.12
C SER A 141 38.78 21.50 4.10
N LYS A 142 37.94 22.44 3.64
CA LYS A 142 38.27 23.87 3.64
C LYS A 142 38.52 24.40 5.05
N ILE A 143 37.62 24.11 6.00
CA ILE A 143 37.74 24.53 7.41
C ILE A 143 39.03 23.94 8.04
N ILE A 144 39.35 22.68 7.79
CA ILE A 144 40.56 22.04 8.30
C ILE A 144 41.82 22.72 7.77
N LEU A 145 41.84 23.02 6.44
CA LEU A 145 42.96 23.71 5.81
C LEU A 145 43.12 25.14 6.32
N GLU A 146 42.05 25.89 6.46
CA GLU A 146 42.07 27.25 7.00
C GLU A 146 42.54 27.29 8.45
N LYS A 147 42.03 26.39 9.30
CA LYS A 147 42.42 26.30 10.69
C LYS A 147 43.89 25.91 10.88
N ASN A 148 44.42 25.10 9.99
CA ASN A 148 45.82 24.62 10.07
C ASN A 148 46.76 25.38 9.12
N SER A 149 46.33 26.51 8.55
CA SER A 149 47.11 27.26 7.53
C SER A 149 48.51 27.64 7.99
N ASN A 150 48.69 28.05 9.26
CA ASN A 150 49.98 28.39 9.83
C ASN A 150 50.88 27.15 9.94
N ALA A 151 50.37 26.02 10.45
CA ALA A 151 51.11 24.78 10.55
C ALA A 151 51.51 24.24 9.18
N ILE A 152 50.59 24.32 8.19
CA ILE A 152 50.85 23.94 6.79
C ILE A 152 51.94 24.81 6.16
N SER A 153 51.96 26.12 6.47
CA SER A 153 52.97 27.04 6.00
C SER A 153 54.35 26.71 6.54
N ILE A 154 54.48 26.35 7.80
CA ILE A 154 55.72 25.92 8.44
C ILE A 154 56.24 24.62 7.82
N VAL A 155 55.36 23.62 7.60
CA VAL A 155 55.74 22.32 6.99
C VAL A 155 56.18 22.55 5.53
N LYS A 156 55.56 23.49 4.81
CA LYS A 156 55.99 23.87 3.44
C LYS A 156 57.37 24.52 3.41
N ILE A 157 57.70 25.37 4.40
CA ILE A 157 59.03 25.97 4.53
C ILE A 157 60.11 24.91 4.81
N LEU A 158 59.75 23.85 5.54
CA LEU A 158 60.59 22.70 5.82
C LEU A 158 60.81 21.79 4.59
N GLY A 159 60.24 22.12 3.41
CA GLY A 159 60.48 21.43 2.14
C GLY A 159 59.54 20.30 1.80
N TYR A 160 58.44 20.11 2.53
CA TYR A 160 57.41 19.10 2.20
C TYR A 160 56.62 19.49 0.97
N LYS A 161 56.32 18.51 0.11
CA LYS A 161 55.55 18.72 -1.12
C LYS A 161 54.04 18.77 -0.83
N GLY A 162 53.27 19.46 -1.67
CA GLY A 162 51.83 19.65 -1.49
C GLY A 162 51.05 18.33 -1.28
N ASN A 163 51.43 17.25 -1.99
CA ASN A 163 50.78 15.94 -1.83
C ASN A 163 51.02 15.29 -0.46
N GLU A 164 52.20 15.55 0.15
CA GLU A 164 52.52 15.04 1.51
C GLU A 164 51.74 15.80 2.55
N ILE A 165 51.63 17.11 2.39
CA ILE A 165 50.80 17.98 3.23
C ILE A 165 49.33 17.58 3.18
N MET A 166 48.83 17.35 1.96
CA MET A 166 47.41 16.91 1.76
C MET A 166 47.13 15.57 2.44
N ARG A 167 48.05 14.64 2.38
CA ARG A 167 47.95 13.34 3.03
C ARG A 167 47.96 13.44 4.59
N LEU A 168 48.72 14.38 5.13
CA LEU A 168 48.82 14.60 6.57
C LEU A 168 47.61 15.28 7.19
N TYR A 169 46.93 16.18 6.45
CA TYR A 169 45.88 17.03 7.02
C TYR A 169 44.45 16.79 6.46
N VAL A 170 44.32 16.10 5.36
CA VAL A 170 43.01 15.87 4.70
C VAL A 170 42.68 14.37 4.56
N ALA A 171 43.68 13.51 4.43
CA ALA A 171 43.47 12.08 4.20
C ALA A 171 43.68 11.20 5.45
N ALA A 172 43.93 11.81 6.60
CA ALA A 172 43.93 11.17 7.90
C ALA A 172 42.55 11.23 8.52
#